data_f3d171f930a3a62fa30a252edccc997d
#
_entry.id   f3d171f930a3a62fa30a252edccc997d
#
_cell.length_a   1.000
_cell.length_b   1.000
_cell.length_c   1.000
_cell.angle_alpha   90.00
_cell.angle_beta   90.00
_cell.angle_gamma   90.00
#
_symmetry.space_group_name_H-M   'P 1'
#
loop_
_entity.id
_entity.type
_entity.pdbx_description
1 polymer ?
#
loop_
_entity_poly.entity_id
_entity_poly.type
_entity_poly.pdbx_seq_one_letter_code
_entity_poly.pdbx_strand_id
1 'polypeptide(L)'
;QLKEKLGEGVVVLAAVNGAKVNFLAMATDAAQKAGAHAGNLIKGVAERLRYWNPRYIVLDPVMVSTSGHKLIEDDAIAALTDDLMPLTSLITPNLREAEVLTDHPINNVEEMKSAALELLKFGCKAVLLKGGHLEGGLMCDVLQIAGESTPHLFTSTKIESPNTHGTGCTLSSAIASNLAKGRSLETSVQYAKNYISGALAAMLNLGKGSGPMNHAFAIEGEYTNE
;
A
#
# COMPACT_ATOMS: atom_id res chain seq x y z
N GLN A 1 -7.18 -19.44 -1.29
CA GLN A 1 -8.09 -20.01 -2.31
C GLN A 1 -7.39 -20.25 -3.65
N LEU A 2 -6.68 -19.27 -4.25
CA LEU A 2 -5.96 -19.47 -5.52
C LEU A 2 -4.73 -20.36 -5.31
N LYS A 3 -3.98 -20.13 -4.22
CA LYS A 3 -2.81 -20.93 -3.82
C LYS A 3 -3.18 -22.40 -3.59
N GLU A 4 -4.33 -22.67 -2.98
CA GLU A 4 -4.85 -24.02 -2.72
C GLU A 4 -5.31 -24.75 -3.99
N LYS A 5 -5.77 -23.99 -5.00
CA LYS A 5 -6.28 -24.55 -6.27
C LYS A 5 -5.19 -24.82 -7.30
N LEU A 6 -4.03 -24.20 -7.18
CA LEU A 6 -2.95 -24.28 -8.17
C LEU A 6 -2.02 -25.50 -8.00
N GLY A 7 -2.07 -26.20 -6.85
CA GLY A 7 -1.16 -27.31 -6.56
C GLY A 7 0.30 -26.86 -6.53
N GLU A 8 0.94 -26.74 -7.67
CA GLU A 8 2.31 -26.22 -7.84
C GLU A 8 2.31 -25.05 -8.83
N GLY A 9 2.89 -23.92 -8.45
CA GLY A 9 3.03 -22.79 -9.37
C GLY A 9 3.37 -21.47 -8.75
N VAL A 10 3.82 -20.56 -9.60
CA VAL A 10 3.95 -19.13 -9.33
C VAL A 10 2.85 -18.43 -10.10
N VAL A 11 2.11 -17.55 -9.43
CA VAL A 11 1.14 -16.69 -10.09
C VAL A 11 1.66 -15.26 -10.03
N VAL A 12 1.79 -14.66 -11.18
CA VAL A 12 2.04 -13.23 -11.33
C VAL A 12 0.83 -12.67 -12.07
N LEU A 13 0.06 -11.86 -11.38
CA LEU A 13 -1.05 -11.12 -11.97
C LEU A 13 -0.57 -9.71 -12.26
N ALA A 14 -0.73 -9.27 -13.49
CA ALA A 14 -0.53 -7.90 -13.89
C ALA A 14 -1.85 -7.33 -14.38
N ALA A 15 -2.33 -6.28 -13.75
CA ALA A 15 -3.48 -5.53 -14.21
C ALA A 15 -3.00 -4.22 -14.82
N VAL A 16 -3.24 -4.05 -16.12
CA VAL A 16 -2.94 -2.81 -16.85
C VAL A 16 -4.23 -2.01 -16.96
N ASN A 17 -4.24 -0.82 -16.36
CA ASN A 17 -5.37 0.11 -16.48
C ASN A 17 -4.84 1.48 -16.93
N GLY A 18 -4.92 1.73 -18.24
CA GLY A 18 -4.32 2.91 -18.85
C GLY A 18 -2.79 2.88 -18.72
N ALA A 19 -2.20 3.92 -18.14
CA ALA A 19 -0.75 4.02 -17.92
C ALA A 19 -0.25 3.31 -16.64
N LYS A 20 -1.11 2.54 -15.96
CA LYS A 20 -0.79 1.87 -14.68
C LYS A 20 -0.65 0.37 -14.86
N VAL A 21 0.35 -0.19 -14.19
CA VAL A 21 0.52 -1.63 -14.05
C VAL A 21 0.55 -1.97 -12.56
N ASN A 22 -0.40 -2.79 -12.12
CA ASN A 22 -0.40 -3.37 -10.79
C ASN A 22 0.08 -4.81 -10.90
N PHE A 23 0.99 -5.21 -10.03
CA PHE A 23 1.49 -6.58 -9.97
C PHE A 23 1.08 -7.22 -8.65
N LEU A 24 0.63 -8.46 -8.72
CA LEU A 24 0.49 -9.37 -7.59
C LEU A 24 1.26 -10.64 -7.92
N ALA A 25 2.19 -11.02 -7.06
CA ALA A 25 2.92 -12.28 -7.21
C ALA A 25 2.68 -13.16 -5.99
N MET A 26 2.46 -14.46 -6.23
CA MET A 26 2.42 -15.49 -5.18
C MET A 26 3.06 -16.78 -5.69
N ALA A 27 3.68 -17.53 -4.80
CA ALA A 27 4.22 -18.85 -5.07
C ALA A 27 3.60 -19.88 -4.12
N THR A 28 3.34 -21.08 -4.63
CA THR A 28 2.96 -22.23 -3.79
C THR A 28 4.19 -22.78 -3.06
N ASP A 29 3.98 -23.51 -1.96
CA ASP A 29 5.08 -24.08 -1.17
C ASP A 29 5.96 -25.06 -2.01
N ALA A 30 5.34 -25.77 -2.95
CA ALA A 30 6.06 -26.61 -3.89
C ALA A 30 6.92 -25.79 -4.86
N ALA A 31 6.41 -24.68 -5.38
CA ALA A 31 7.17 -23.77 -6.24
C ALA A 31 8.32 -23.09 -5.48
N GLN A 32 8.12 -22.75 -4.19
CA GLN A 32 9.19 -22.22 -3.32
C GLN A 32 10.30 -23.26 -3.12
N LYS A 33 9.95 -24.51 -2.85
CA LYS A 33 10.92 -25.63 -2.76
C LYS A 33 11.66 -25.86 -4.08
N ALA A 34 11.03 -25.56 -5.21
CA ALA A 34 11.63 -25.60 -6.53
C ALA A 34 12.46 -24.35 -6.90
N GLY A 35 12.62 -23.39 -5.97
CA GLY A 35 13.47 -22.21 -6.15
C GLY A 35 12.73 -20.89 -6.45
N ALA A 36 11.40 -20.88 -6.45
CA ALA A 36 10.62 -19.67 -6.64
C ALA A 36 10.50 -18.88 -5.31
N HIS A 37 11.57 -18.19 -4.91
CA HIS A 37 11.60 -17.38 -3.71
C HIS A 37 11.09 -15.96 -3.97
N ALA A 38 10.31 -15.41 -3.02
CA ALA A 38 9.75 -14.06 -3.11
C ALA A 38 10.85 -13.00 -3.25
N GLY A 39 11.98 -13.14 -2.55
CA GLY A 39 13.14 -12.27 -2.67
C GLY A 39 13.69 -12.19 -4.09
N ASN A 40 13.80 -13.31 -4.80
CA ASN A 40 14.24 -13.34 -6.19
C ASN A 40 13.25 -12.65 -7.14
N LEU A 41 11.95 -12.79 -6.89
CA LEU A 41 10.92 -12.10 -7.66
C LEU A 41 11.00 -10.58 -7.46
N ILE A 42 11.21 -10.12 -6.22
CA ILE A 42 11.39 -8.71 -5.89
C ILE A 42 12.62 -8.14 -6.60
N LYS A 43 13.76 -8.86 -6.58
CA LYS A 43 14.98 -8.46 -7.31
C LYS A 43 14.75 -8.33 -8.80
N GLY A 44 14.06 -9.32 -9.41
CA GLY A 44 13.70 -9.26 -10.83
C GLY A 44 12.80 -8.07 -11.17
N VAL A 45 11.83 -7.72 -10.31
CA VAL A 45 11.01 -6.52 -10.44
C VAL A 45 11.88 -5.26 -10.34
N ALA A 46 12.76 -5.17 -9.35
CA ALA A 46 13.65 -4.03 -9.16
C ALA A 46 14.58 -3.81 -10.36
N GLU A 47 15.15 -4.88 -10.94
CA GLU A 47 15.95 -4.80 -12.17
C GLU A 47 15.17 -4.20 -13.34
N ARG A 48 13.92 -4.63 -13.53
CA ARG A 48 13.06 -4.11 -14.60
C ARG A 48 12.67 -2.66 -14.36
N LEU A 49 12.40 -2.27 -13.11
CA LEU A 49 12.12 -0.88 -12.76
C LEU A 49 13.35 0.01 -12.98
N ARG A 50 14.57 -0.46 -12.67
CA ARG A 50 15.81 0.27 -13.02
C ARG A 50 15.95 0.43 -14.53
N TYR A 51 15.68 -0.59 -15.31
CA TYR A 51 15.77 -0.54 -16.77
C TYR A 51 14.76 0.44 -17.39
N TRP A 52 13.50 0.38 -17.00
CA TRP A 52 12.43 1.22 -17.54
C TRP A 52 12.40 2.63 -16.94
N ASN A 53 13.01 2.81 -15.78
CA ASN A 53 13.10 4.08 -15.04
C ASN A 53 11.80 4.90 -15.04
N PRO A 54 10.67 4.34 -14.56
CA PRO A 54 9.40 5.05 -14.55
C PRO A 54 9.50 6.29 -13.67
N ARG A 55 8.79 7.35 -14.04
CA ARG A 55 8.83 8.65 -13.34
C ARG A 55 8.40 8.53 -11.87
N TYR A 56 7.40 7.69 -11.60
CA TYR A 56 6.85 7.47 -10.26
C TYR A 56 6.70 5.98 -9.99
N ILE A 57 7.13 5.56 -8.81
CA ILE A 57 6.93 4.22 -8.26
C ILE A 57 6.31 4.40 -6.87
N VAL A 58 5.08 3.91 -6.68
CA VAL A 58 4.40 3.84 -5.39
C VAL A 58 4.38 2.38 -4.94
N LEU A 59 4.99 2.11 -3.80
CA LEU A 59 5.09 0.78 -3.23
C LEU A 59 4.22 0.67 -1.98
N ASP A 60 3.26 -0.24 -1.98
CA ASP A 60 2.53 -0.67 -0.79
C ASP A 60 3.19 -1.95 -0.25
N PRO A 61 3.96 -1.88 0.85
CA PRO A 61 4.78 -2.99 1.32
C PRO A 61 3.94 -3.96 2.16
N VAL A 62 3.04 -4.72 1.51
CA VAL A 62 2.15 -5.66 2.20
C VAL A 62 2.95 -6.83 2.75
N MET A 63 3.35 -6.76 4.02
CA MET A 63 4.17 -7.76 4.72
C MET A 63 3.44 -8.50 5.81
N VAL A 64 2.34 -7.94 6.32
CA VAL A 64 1.58 -8.49 7.45
C VAL A 64 0.10 -8.54 7.10
N SER A 65 -0.55 -9.67 7.38
CA SER A 65 -2.01 -9.79 7.21
C SER A 65 -2.76 -8.94 8.23
N THR A 66 -4.04 -8.68 7.98
CA THR A 66 -4.93 -8.00 8.94
C THR A 66 -5.00 -8.73 10.29
N SER A 67 -4.81 -10.05 10.29
CA SER A 67 -4.73 -10.90 11.50
C SER A 67 -3.36 -10.91 12.18
N GLY A 68 -2.37 -10.16 11.67
CA GLY A 68 -1.03 -10.06 12.26
C GLY A 68 -0.05 -11.15 11.82
N HIS A 69 -0.42 -12.04 10.90
CA HIS A 69 0.52 -13.06 10.40
C HIS A 69 1.48 -12.45 9.40
N LYS A 70 2.77 -12.77 9.55
CA LYS A 70 3.80 -12.43 8.58
C LYS A 70 3.51 -13.11 7.24
N LEU A 71 3.48 -12.35 6.16
CA LEU A 71 3.13 -12.81 4.82
C LEU A 71 4.35 -13.08 3.94
N ILE A 72 5.51 -12.54 4.30
CA ILE A 72 6.73 -12.65 3.53
C ILE A 72 7.90 -13.09 4.42
N GLU A 73 8.86 -13.80 3.85
CA GLU A 73 10.07 -14.29 4.52
C GLU A 73 11.12 -13.18 4.68
N ASP A 74 12.13 -13.39 5.53
CA ASP A 74 13.16 -12.39 5.83
C ASP A 74 14.01 -12.01 4.60
N ASP A 75 14.29 -12.97 3.71
CA ASP A 75 15.00 -12.73 2.46
C ASP A 75 14.21 -11.83 1.50
N ALA A 76 12.88 -11.93 1.53
CA ALA A 76 12.02 -11.06 0.75
C ALA A 76 11.93 -9.66 1.35
N ILE A 77 11.96 -9.52 2.69
CA ILE A 77 12.06 -8.21 3.35
C ILE A 77 13.40 -7.55 2.97
N ALA A 78 14.52 -8.28 3.05
CA ALA A 78 15.82 -7.77 2.64
C ALA A 78 15.82 -7.30 1.16
N ALA A 79 15.28 -8.11 0.25
CA ALA A 79 15.18 -7.70 -1.14
C ALA A 79 14.26 -6.47 -1.34
N LEU A 80 13.21 -6.33 -0.53
CA LEU A 80 12.33 -5.17 -0.54
C LEU A 80 13.07 -3.90 -0.12
N THR A 81 13.81 -3.96 1.00
CA THR A 81 14.55 -2.82 1.55
C THR A 81 15.76 -2.44 0.73
N ASP A 82 16.53 -3.42 0.25
CA ASP A 82 17.83 -3.19 -0.38
C ASP A 82 17.71 -2.94 -1.88
N ASP A 83 16.75 -3.61 -2.56
CA ASP A 83 16.65 -3.57 -4.01
C ASP A 83 15.50 -2.70 -4.53
N LEU A 84 14.34 -2.71 -3.86
CA LEU A 84 13.11 -2.10 -4.38
C LEU A 84 12.84 -0.72 -3.76
N MET A 85 12.92 -0.57 -2.44
CA MET A 85 12.64 0.71 -1.77
C MET A 85 13.49 1.87 -2.28
N PRO A 86 14.81 1.71 -2.59
CA PRO A 86 15.62 2.81 -3.12
C PRO A 86 15.14 3.36 -4.47
N LEU A 87 14.31 2.62 -5.20
CA LEU A 87 13.76 3.02 -6.49
C LEU A 87 12.44 3.77 -6.35
N THR A 88 11.82 3.76 -5.16
CA THR A 88 10.46 4.25 -4.97
C THR A 88 10.38 5.75 -4.80
N SER A 89 9.33 6.34 -5.37
CA SER A 89 8.94 7.72 -5.12
C SER A 89 8.19 7.85 -3.79
N LEU A 90 7.47 6.80 -3.40
CA LEU A 90 6.67 6.74 -2.19
C LEU A 90 6.53 5.29 -1.74
N ILE A 91 6.69 5.04 -0.44
CA ILE A 91 6.23 3.82 0.23
C ILE A 91 5.04 4.14 1.13
N THR A 92 4.09 3.20 1.27
CA THR A 92 2.85 3.41 2.02
C THR A 92 2.62 2.37 3.11
N PRO A 93 3.54 2.18 4.07
CA PRO A 93 3.39 1.19 5.13
C PRO A 93 2.24 1.57 6.09
N ASN A 94 1.56 0.57 6.64
CA ASN A 94 0.77 0.74 7.85
C ASN A 94 1.66 0.64 9.10
N LEU A 95 1.10 0.87 10.30
CA LEU A 95 1.86 0.84 11.56
C LEU A 95 2.62 -0.48 11.75
N ARG A 96 1.94 -1.62 11.55
CA ARG A 96 2.57 -2.94 11.74
C ARG A 96 3.70 -3.22 10.74
N GLU A 97 3.53 -2.78 9.51
CA GLU A 97 4.57 -2.89 8.49
C GLU A 97 5.76 -1.99 8.82
N ALA A 98 5.50 -0.79 9.32
CA ALA A 98 6.56 0.10 9.79
C ALA A 98 7.29 -0.45 11.01
N GLU A 99 6.58 -1.03 11.99
CA GLU A 99 7.16 -1.70 13.16
C GLU A 99 8.07 -2.87 12.74
N VAL A 100 7.68 -3.65 11.73
CA VAL A 100 8.54 -4.72 11.18
C VAL A 100 9.80 -4.14 10.54
N LEU A 101 9.69 -3.01 9.83
CA LEU A 101 10.83 -2.40 9.12
C LEU A 101 11.78 -1.63 10.05
N THR A 102 11.27 -1.09 11.16
CA THR A 102 12.06 -0.28 12.12
C THR A 102 12.46 -1.05 13.36
N ASP A 103 11.92 -2.27 13.54
CA ASP A 103 12.17 -3.16 14.69
C ASP A 103 11.81 -2.52 16.06
N HIS A 104 10.81 -1.63 16.09
CA HIS A 104 10.29 -1.06 17.33
C HIS A 104 8.80 -0.70 17.23
N PRO A 105 8.06 -0.68 18.37
CA PRO A 105 6.64 -0.36 18.39
C PRO A 105 6.39 1.13 18.08
N ILE A 106 5.21 1.42 17.50
CA ILE A 106 4.76 2.75 17.14
C ILE A 106 3.37 3.00 17.73
N ASN A 107 3.29 3.80 18.80
CA ASN A 107 2.07 3.94 19.61
C ASN A 107 1.41 5.32 19.47
N ASN A 108 2.08 6.32 18.93
CA ASN A 108 1.59 7.71 18.85
C ASN A 108 2.15 8.43 17.61
N VAL A 109 1.61 9.61 17.34
CA VAL A 109 1.98 10.41 16.15
C VAL A 109 3.44 10.84 16.16
N GLU A 110 4.04 11.12 17.32
CA GLU A 110 5.45 11.50 17.40
C GLU A 110 6.37 10.33 17.06
N GLU A 111 6.04 9.13 17.51
CA GLU A 111 6.73 7.91 17.11
C GLU A 111 6.53 7.60 15.62
N MET A 112 5.33 7.87 15.06
CA MET A 112 5.11 7.78 13.61
C MET A 112 6.02 8.71 12.82
N LYS A 113 6.19 9.98 13.26
CA LYS A 113 7.10 10.92 12.60
C LYS A 113 8.54 10.41 12.63
N SER A 114 8.97 9.90 13.78
CA SER A 114 10.32 9.32 13.95
C SER A 114 10.51 8.09 13.05
N ALA A 115 9.56 7.17 13.05
CA ALA A 115 9.59 5.99 12.19
C ALA A 115 9.59 6.34 10.69
N ALA A 116 8.79 7.34 10.27
CA ALA A 116 8.78 7.79 8.88
C ALA A 116 10.15 8.35 8.44
N LEU A 117 10.84 9.10 9.31
CA LEU A 117 12.21 9.56 9.06
C LEU A 117 13.21 8.39 8.99
N GLU A 118 13.03 7.38 9.83
CA GLU A 118 13.87 6.20 9.82
C GLU A 118 13.70 5.38 8.54
N LEU A 119 12.46 5.19 8.10
CA LEU A 119 12.15 4.48 6.86
C LEU A 119 12.73 5.16 5.61
N LEU A 120 12.95 6.48 5.60
CA LEU A 120 13.65 7.16 4.52
C LEU A 120 15.11 6.68 4.35
N LYS A 121 15.73 6.12 5.39
CA LYS A 121 17.10 5.56 5.31
C LYS A 121 17.19 4.37 4.33
N PHE A 122 16.07 3.72 4.01
CA PHE A 122 16.01 2.71 2.96
C PHE A 122 16.08 3.29 1.53
N GLY A 123 16.27 4.61 1.39
CA GLY A 123 16.52 5.27 0.10
C GLY A 123 15.28 5.68 -0.69
N CYS A 124 14.07 5.45 -0.19
CA CYS A 124 12.85 5.95 -0.82
C CYS A 124 12.76 7.49 -0.75
N LYS A 125 12.07 8.11 -1.71
CA LYS A 125 11.95 9.58 -1.76
C LYS A 125 10.91 10.13 -0.79
N ALA A 126 9.92 9.33 -0.38
CA ALA A 126 8.91 9.70 0.61
C ALA A 126 8.32 8.47 1.28
N VAL A 127 7.77 8.67 2.46
CA VAL A 127 7.05 7.68 3.28
C VAL A 127 5.70 8.25 3.67
N LEU A 128 4.62 7.55 3.34
CA LEU A 128 3.28 7.79 3.91
C LEU A 128 3.00 6.70 4.93
N LEU A 129 3.27 6.96 6.20
CA LEU A 129 2.95 6.04 7.29
C LEU A 129 1.47 6.17 7.65
N LYS A 130 0.72 5.08 7.41
CA LYS A 130 -0.73 5.02 7.64
C LYS A 130 -1.03 4.73 9.11
N GLY A 131 -1.73 5.66 9.80
CA GLY A 131 -2.02 5.56 11.23
C GLY A 131 -3.38 4.99 11.60
N GLY A 132 -4.13 4.45 10.67
CA GLY A 132 -5.56 4.09 10.77
C GLY A 132 -6.03 3.29 11.98
N HIS A 133 -5.16 2.90 12.90
CA HIS A 133 -5.47 2.08 14.07
C HIS A 133 -5.08 2.74 15.41
N LEU A 134 -4.80 4.06 15.43
CA LEU A 134 -4.53 4.78 16.69
C LEU A 134 -5.82 4.97 17.50
N GLU A 135 -5.69 4.93 18.84
CA GLU A 135 -6.79 5.15 19.76
C GLU A 135 -7.36 6.58 19.63
N GLY A 136 -8.64 6.75 20.01
CA GLY A 136 -9.27 8.08 20.10
C GLY A 136 -10.14 8.49 18.90
N GLY A 137 -10.44 7.62 17.94
CA GLY A 137 -11.37 7.91 16.83
C GLY A 137 -10.83 8.86 15.77
N LEU A 138 -9.62 9.38 15.91
CA LEU A 138 -8.92 10.22 14.95
C LEU A 138 -7.96 9.35 14.12
N MET A 139 -8.15 9.40 12.81
CA MET A 139 -7.22 8.82 11.83
C MET A 139 -6.16 9.86 11.49
N CYS A 140 -4.89 9.50 11.64
CA CYS A 140 -3.77 10.35 11.28
C CYS A 140 -2.76 9.58 10.45
N ASP A 141 -2.44 10.07 9.25
CA ASP A 141 -1.35 9.56 8.44
C ASP A 141 -0.23 10.60 8.38
N VAL A 142 1.01 10.15 8.40
CA VAL A 142 2.21 10.97 8.38
C VAL A 142 2.92 10.81 7.04
N LEU A 143 3.01 11.87 6.26
CA LEU A 143 3.82 11.93 5.04
C LEU A 143 5.13 12.63 5.35
N GLN A 144 6.25 11.92 5.25
CA GLN A 144 7.59 12.46 5.32
C GLN A 144 8.25 12.41 3.95
N ILE A 145 8.73 13.54 3.48
CA ILE A 145 9.44 13.68 2.20
C ILE A 145 10.94 13.84 2.49
N ALA A 146 11.78 13.17 1.73
CA ALA A 146 13.23 13.26 1.88
C ALA A 146 13.71 14.70 1.64
N GLY A 147 14.51 15.22 2.56
CA GLY A 147 15.01 16.59 2.53
C GLY A 147 14.09 17.64 3.19
N GLU A 148 12.87 17.26 3.57
CA GLU A 148 12.00 18.14 4.34
C GLU A 148 12.17 17.91 5.85
N SER A 149 12.22 19.01 6.61
CA SER A 149 12.38 18.97 8.07
C SER A 149 11.07 18.71 8.81
N THR A 150 9.93 18.97 8.17
CA THR A 150 8.61 18.87 8.80
C THR A 150 7.71 17.92 8.02
N PRO A 151 7.14 16.89 8.66
CA PRO A 151 6.19 16.01 8.01
C PRO A 151 4.82 16.68 7.79
N HIS A 152 4.13 16.26 6.73
CA HIS A 152 2.74 16.64 6.48
C HIS A 152 1.81 15.64 7.18
N LEU A 153 0.84 16.16 7.94
CA LEU A 153 -0.14 15.36 8.67
C LEU A 153 -1.49 15.38 7.94
N PHE A 154 -2.03 14.23 7.68
CA PHE A 154 -3.36 14.04 7.08
C PHE A 154 -4.30 13.46 8.13
N THR A 155 -5.15 14.29 8.70
CA THR A 155 -6.12 13.89 9.72
C THR A 155 -7.50 13.74 9.12
N SER A 156 -8.27 12.78 9.61
CA SER A 156 -9.67 12.57 9.24
C SER A 156 -10.42 11.87 10.35
N THR A 157 -11.74 12.05 10.42
CA THR A 157 -12.58 11.25 11.29
C THR A 157 -12.66 9.82 10.77
N LYS A 158 -12.61 8.84 11.66
CA LYS A 158 -12.82 7.44 11.32
C LYS A 158 -14.22 7.23 10.75
N ILE A 159 -14.33 6.61 9.60
CA ILE A 159 -15.60 6.20 9.03
C ILE A 159 -15.87 4.77 9.47
N GLU A 160 -16.93 4.58 10.26
CA GLU A 160 -17.37 3.25 10.67
C GLU A 160 -18.03 2.56 9.48
N SER A 161 -17.32 1.64 8.86
CA SER A 161 -17.79 0.85 7.72
C SER A 161 -17.34 -0.59 7.84
N PRO A 162 -18.20 -1.58 7.57
CA PRO A 162 -17.80 -2.97 7.45
C PRO A 162 -16.98 -3.24 6.17
N ASN A 163 -17.01 -2.32 5.20
CA ASN A 163 -16.46 -2.48 3.86
C ASN A 163 -15.02 -1.97 3.77
N THR A 164 -14.14 -2.48 4.62
CA THR A 164 -12.74 -2.00 4.75
C THR A 164 -11.73 -2.79 3.90
N HIS A 165 -12.18 -3.86 3.21
CA HIS A 165 -11.28 -4.67 2.40
C HIS A 165 -10.71 -3.88 1.22
N GLY A 166 -9.39 -3.89 1.08
CA GLY A 166 -8.68 -3.25 -0.04
C GLY A 166 -8.41 -1.74 0.12
N THR A 167 -8.66 -1.14 1.29
CA THR A 167 -8.40 0.30 1.53
C THR A 167 -6.95 0.70 1.29
N GLY A 168 -5.97 -0.10 1.77
CA GLY A 168 -4.54 0.15 1.56
C GLY A 168 -4.15 0.14 0.09
N CYS A 169 -4.48 -0.95 -0.61
CA CYS A 169 -4.21 -1.09 -2.05
C CYS A 169 -4.89 0.01 -2.89
N THR A 170 -6.09 0.43 -2.49
CA THR A 170 -6.80 1.53 -3.16
C THR A 170 -6.11 2.86 -2.91
N LEU A 171 -5.62 3.12 -1.68
CA LEU A 171 -4.90 4.34 -1.35
C LEU A 171 -3.65 4.48 -2.24
N SER A 172 -2.79 3.49 -2.25
CA SER A 172 -1.56 3.49 -3.04
C SER A 172 -1.83 3.65 -4.54
N SER A 173 -2.85 2.95 -5.07
CA SER A 173 -3.28 3.04 -6.46
C SER A 173 -3.85 4.42 -6.81
N ALA A 174 -4.65 5.03 -5.92
CA ALA A 174 -5.20 6.36 -6.12
C ALA A 174 -4.10 7.43 -6.07
N ILE A 175 -3.11 7.31 -5.16
CA ILE A 175 -1.93 8.20 -5.13
C ILE A 175 -1.17 8.10 -6.45
N ALA A 176 -0.84 6.89 -6.91
CA ALA A 176 -0.13 6.68 -8.17
C ALA A 176 -0.87 7.30 -9.36
N SER A 177 -2.22 7.20 -9.38
CA SER A 177 -3.06 7.85 -10.38
C SER A 177 -2.93 9.36 -10.40
N ASN A 178 -2.94 9.95 -9.21
CA ASN A 178 -2.89 11.41 -9.09
C ASN A 178 -1.50 11.94 -9.47
N LEU A 179 -0.43 11.23 -9.09
CA LEU A 179 0.93 11.52 -9.54
C LEU A 179 1.07 11.44 -11.06
N ALA A 180 0.49 10.41 -11.68
CA ALA A 180 0.49 10.25 -13.14
C ALA A 180 -0.25 11.40 -13.88
N LYS A 181 -1.22 12.05 -13.20
CA LYS A 181 -1.91 13.25 -13.68
C LYS A 181 -1.11 14.54 -13.46
N GLY A 182 0.12 14.45 -12.92
CA GLY A 182 1.03 15.60 -12.71
C GLY A 182 0.74 16.39 -11.42
N ARG A 183 -0.04 15.86 -10.48
CA ARG A 183 -0.27 16.50 -9.18
C ARG A 183 0.95 16.37 -8.27
N SER A 184 1.10 17.28 -7.29
CA SER A 184 2.10 17.13 -6.23
C SER A 184 1.82 15.90 -5.38
N LEU A 185 2.82 15.46 -4.61
CA LEU A 185 2.67 14.28 -3.75
C LEU A 185 1.61 14.50 -2.66
N GLU A 186 1.64 15.67 -1.98
CA GLU A 186 0.69 16.03 -0.92
C GLU A 186 -0.73 16.08 -1.48
N THR A 187 -0.92 16.75 -2.63
CA THR A 187 -2.20 16.80 -3.33
C THR A 187 -2.67 15.40 -3.72
N SER A 188 -1.77 14.54 -4.19
CA SER A 188 -2.10 13.17 -4.58
C SER A 188 -2.55 12.32 -3.40
N VAL A 189 -1.91 12.48 -2.24
CA VAL A 189 -2.32 11.83 -0.98
C VAL A 189 -3.68 12.34 -0.54
N GLN A 190 -3.90 13.66 -0.53
CA GLN A 190 -5.19 14.23 -0.11
C GLN A 190 -6.35 13.74 -1.00
N TYR A 191 -6.17 13.74 -2.32
CA TYR A 191 -7.20 13.25 -3.25
C TYR A 191 -7.47 11.76 -3.06
N ALA A 192 -6.43 10.96 -2.81
CA ALA A 192 -6.57 9.53 -2.55
C ALA A 192 -7.34 9.27 -1.25
N LYS A 193 -7.06 10.03 -0.18
CA LYS A 193 -7.81 9.95 1.09
C LYS A 193 -9.27 10.35 0.92
N ASN A 194 -9.54 11.42 0.20
CA ASN A 194 -10.90 11.86 -0.09
C ASN A 194 -11.68 10.79 -0.88
N TYR A 195 -11.03 10.17 -1.86
CA TYR A 195 -11.62 9.07 -2.63
C TYR A 195 -12.00 7.89 -1.75
N ILE A 196 -11.09 7.44 -0.87
CA ILE A 196 -11.35 6.34 0.06
C ILE A 196 -12.48 6.69 1.02
N SER A 197 -12.50 7.90 1.57
CA SER A 197 -13.55 8.36 2.47
C SER A 197 -14.93 8.33 1.79
N GLY A 198 -15.03 8.79 0.56
CA GLY A 198 -16.25 8.70 -0.24
C GLY A 198 -16.69 7.25 -0.49
N ALA A 199 -15.75 6.40 -0.89
CA ALA A 199 -16.02 4.99 -1.20
C ALA A 199 -16.45 4.18 0.05
N LEU A 200 -15.90 4.51 1.23
CA LEU A 200 -16.31 3.91 2.51
C LEU A 200 -17.67 4.41 2.98
N ALA A 201 -17.91 5.72 2.86
CA ALA A 201 -19.17 6.35 3.29
C ALA A 201 -20.39 5.89 2.45
N ALA A 202 -20.17 5.49 1.21
CA ALA A 202 -21.22 5.01 0.32
C ALA A 202 -21.78 3.62 0.66
N MET A 203 -21.29 2.94 1.71
CA MET A 203 -21.85 1.75 2.35
C MET A 203 -22.36 0.67 1.38
N LEU A 204 -21.46 0.06 0.61
CA LEU A 204 -21.85 -1.03 -0.30
C LEU A 204 -22.07 -2.33 0.49
N ASN A 205 -23.32 -2.68 0.75
CA ASN A 205 -23.71 -3.87 1.55
C ASN A 205 -23.68 -5.15 0.68
N LEU A 206 -22.49 -5.66 0.40
CA LEU A 206 -22.29 -6.93 -0.32
C LEU A 206 -21.63 -7.98 0.57
N GLY A 207 -22.28 -9.15 0.67
CA GLY A 207 -21.75 -10.29 1.42
C GLY A 207 -21.97 -10.20 2.94
N LYS A 208 -21.29 -11.12 3.69
CA LYS A 208 -21.44 -11.27 5.15
C LYS A 208 -20.15 -11.02 5.92
N GLY A 209 -19.06 -10.63 5.29
CA GLY A 209 -17.75 -10.34 5.89
C GLY A 209 -17.33 -8.88 5.66
N SER A 210 -16.03 -8.60 5.76
CA SER A 210 -15.47 -7.32 5.34
C SER A 210 -15.69 -7.15 3.84
N GLY A 211 -16.70 -6.36 3.48
CA GLY A 211 -17.10 -6.11 2.09
C GLY A 211 -16.14 -5.18 1.35
N PRO A 212 -16.28 -5.09 0.02
CA PRO A 212 -15.54 -4.15 -0.79
C PRO A 212 -16.07 -2.73 -0.59
N MET A 213 -15.20 -1.73 -0.79
CA MET A 213 -15.60 -0.33 -0.89
C MET A 213 -16.41 -0.10 -2.17
N ASN A 214 -17.30 0.90 -2.15
CA ASN A 214 -18.01 1.32 -3.35
C ASN A 214 -17.13 2.19 -4.25
N HIS A 215 -16.41 1.58 -5.18
CA HIS A 215 -15.54 2.30 -6.11
C HIS A 215 -16.29 3.17 -7.13
N ALA A 216 -17.61 2.97 -7.27
CA ALA A 216 -18.47 3.70 -8.18
C ALA A 216 -19.26 4.83 -7.49
N PHE A 217 -18.95 5.18 -6.25
CA PHE A 217 -19.73 6.11 -5.42
C PHE A 217 -19.93 7.51 -6.03
N ALA A 218 -19.04 7.94 -6.92
CA ALA A 218 -19.08 9.24 -7.59
C ALA A 218 -19.44 9.13 -9.07
N ILE A 219 -19.86 7.95 -9.55
CA ILE A 219 -20.29 7.75 -10.93
C ILE A 219 -21.80 7.93 -10.98
N GLU A 220 -22.23 9.03 -11.57
CA GLU A 220 -23.65 9.24 -11.91
C GLU A 220 -23.94 8.48 -13.21
N GLY A 221 -24.83 7.52 -13.14
CA GLY A 221 -25.29 6.73 -14.29
C GLY A 221 -26.75 7.02 -14.64
N GLU A 222 -27.13 6.71 -15.87
CA GLU A 222 -28.51 6.86 -16.38
C GLU A 222 -29.54 6.07 -15.55
N TYR A 223 -29.07 5.08 -14.77
CA TYR A 223 -29.89 4.15 -13.96
C TYR A 223 -29.67 4.27 -12.44
N THR A 224 -29.04 5.34 -11.95
CA THR A 224 -28.75 5.53 -10.52
C THR A 224 -29.79 6.36 -9.76
N ASN A 225 -30.90 6.72 -10.40
CA ASN A 225 -31.96 7.57 -9.85
C ASN A 225 -33.28 6.80 -9.57
N GLU A 226 -33.21 5.52 -9.21
CA GLU A 226 -34.37 4.77 -8.67
C GLU A 226 -34.21 4.46 -7.19
#